data_a22fa93eaff7df08c19caf658dae9710
#
_entry.id   a22fa93eaff7df08c19caf658dae9710
#
_cell.length_a   1.000
_cell.length_b   1.000
_cell.length_c   1.000
_cell.angle_alpha   90.00
_cell.angle_beta   90.00
_cell.angle_gamma   90.00
#
_symmetry.space_group_name_H-M   'P 1'
#
loop_
_entity.id
_entity.type
_entity.pdbx_description
1 polymer ?
#
loop_
_entity_poly.entity_id
_entity_poly.type
_entity_poly.pdbx_seq_one_letter_code
_entity_poly.pdbx_strand_id
1 'polypeptide(L)'
;VGARMIDHNIFIDHASITSATPALIESLSGKYPLLKDFIEKQQKAKETAGGNALFAQTYNNSHGINGTIDTNLGLFRAYTCAYLIAHPQVNTSTQDMLISMDPPQSYGVALNINCYSKQTSWAQYEAIKAEILEHLHAAAPDFGLTVYNNPDRNTFTIGTTPGQQSVQATVNPIHTPS
;
A
#
# COMPACT_ATOMS: atom_id res chain seq x y z
N VAL A 1 -24.40 -4.59 -15.94
CA VAL A 1 -23.45 -3.47 -15.99
C VAL A 1 -22.23 -3.87 -15.18
N GLY A 2 -21.11 -4.17 -15.86
CA GLY A 2 -19.95 -4.78 -15.25
C GLY A 2 -19.07 -3.79 -14.47
N ALA A 3 -18.54 -4.25 -13.37
CA ALA A 3 -17.34 -3.67 -12.75
C ALA A 3 -16.13 -4.51 -13.18
N ARG A 4 -14.97 -3.90 -13.28
CA ARG A 4 -13.75 -4.59 -13.65
C ARG A 4 -12.82 -4.68 -12.44
N MET A 5 -12.36 -5.88 -12.13
CA MET A 5 -11.53 -6.14 -10.96
C MET A 5 -10.12 -5.58 -11.14
N ILE A 6 -9.65 -4.90 -10.11
CA ILE A 6 -8.25 -4.54 -9.90
C ILE A 6 -7.71 -5.47 -8.83
N ASP A 7 -6.75 -6.30 -9.19
CA ASP A 7 -6.04 -7.20 -8.28
C ASP A 7 -4.54 -6.95 -8.44
N HIS A 8 -3.92 -6.40 -7.40
CA HIS A 8 -2.52 -6.02 -7.46
C HIS A 8 -1.84 -6.15 -6.11
N ASN A 9 -0.55 -6.49 -6.14
CA ASN A 9 0.30 -6.58 -4.97
C ASN A 9 1.28 -5.41 -4.90
N ILE A 10 1.41 -4.83 -3.72
CA ILE A 10 2.51 -3.94 -3.36
C ILE A 10 3.43 -4.72 -2.44
N PHE A 11 4.68 -4.91 -2.86
CA PHE A 11 5.67 -5.64 -2.09
C PHE A 11 6.38 -4.69 -1.14
N ILE A 12 6.28 -4.97 0.15
CA ILE A 12 6.88 -4.18 1.22
C ILE A 12 8.06 -4.95 1.80
N ASP A 13 9.21 -4.29 1.92
CA ASP A 13 10.33 -4.83 2.64
C ASP A 13 9.95 -5.00 4.13
N HIS A 14 9.93 -6.24 4.61
CA HIS A 14 9.53 -6.52 5.98
C HIS A 14 10.45 -5.88 7.02
N ALA A 15 11.71 -5.59 6.69
CA ALA A 15 12.62 -4.85 7.58
C ALA A 15 12.18 -3.39 7.79
N SER A 16 11.36 -2.84 6.91
CA SER A 16 10.80 -1.50 7.06
C SER A 16 9.53 -1.42 7.91
N ILE A 17 8.98 -2.56 8.30
CA ILE A 17 7.78 -2.62 9.15
C ILE A 17 8.20 -2.37 10.61
N THR A 18 7.67 -1.31 11.18
CA THR A 18 7.97 -0.87 12.55
C THR A 18 6.71 -0.50 13.31
N SER A 19 6.84 -0.31 14.62
CA SER A 19 5.73 0.18 15.43
C SER A 19 5.31 1.59 15.03
N ALA A 20 4.02 1.86 15.07
CA ALA A 20 3.47 3.19 14.85
C ALA A 20 3.76 4.08 16.06
N THR A 21 4.68 5.03 15.91
CA THR A 21 4.99 5.99 16.96
C THR A 21 3.98 7.14 16.98
N PRO A 22 3.76 7.81 18.11
CA PRO A 22 2.93 9.01 18.17
C PRO A 22 3.37 10.11 17.19
N ALA A 23 4.68 10.28 16.99
CA ALA A 23 5.23 11.23 16.05
C ALA A 23 4.86 10.89 14.60
N LEU A 24 4.91 9.61 14.23
CA LEU A 24 4.49 9.15 12.90
C LEU A 24 2.99 9.40 12.69
N ILE A 25 2.17 9.05 13.67
CA ILE A 25 0.71 9.25 13.61
C ILE A 25 0.36 10.73 13.44
N GLU A 26 1.02 11.61 14.18
CA GLU A 26 0.82 13.05 14.05
C GLU A 26 1.22 13.57 12.66
N SER A 27 2.38 13.17 12.17
CA SER A 27 2.87 13.54 10.82
C SER A 27 1.90 13.09 9.73
N LEU A 28 1.45 11.84 9.79
CA LEU A 28 0.51 11.27 8.82
C LEU A 28 -0.87 11.90 8.92
N SER A 29 -1.35 12.20 10.11
CA SER A 29 -2.63 12.87 10.33
C SER A 29 -2.65 14.27 9.73
N GLY A 30 -1.52 14.97 9.77
CA GLY A 30 -1.37 16.27 9.12
C GLY A 30 -1.36 16.20 7.60
N LYS A 31 -0.76 15.17 7.03
CA LYS A 31 -0.61 15.01 5.58
C LYS A 31 -1.79 14.32 4.91
N TYR A 32 -2.43 13.39 5.61
CA TYR A 32 -3.51 12.55 5.07
C TYR A 32 -4.79 12.69 5.90
N PRO A 33 -5.70 13.62 5.55
CA PRO A 33 -6.94 13.81 6.29
C PRO A 33 -7.83 12.57 6.38
N LEU A 34 -7.86 11.75 5.33
CA LEU A 34 -8.64 10.49 5.33
C LEU A 34 -8.14 9.52 6.41
N LEU A 35 -6.82 9.46 6.62
CA LEU A 35 -6.24 8.63 7.65
C LEU A 35 -6.52 9.19 9.05
N LYS A 36 -6.49 10.51 9.21
CA LYS A 36 -6.80 11.18 10.47
C LYS A 36 -8.18 10.79 10.98
N ASP A 37 -9.19 10.89 10.14
CA ASP A 37 -10.56 10.52 10.49
C ASP A 37 -10.68 9.06 10.92
N PHE A 38 -9.97 8.18 10.23
CA PHE A 38 -9.92 6.76 10.58
C PHE A 38 -9.27 6.53 11.94
N ILE A 39 -8.13 7.15 12.21
CA ILE A 39 -7.39 7.02 13.48
C ILE A 39 -8.26 7.53 14.64
N GLU A 40 -8.90 8.67 14.49
CA GLU A 40 -9.77 9.22 15.52
C GLU A 40 -10.94 8.30 15.87
N LYS A 41 -11.55 7.70 14.84
CA LYS A 41 -12.62 6.70 15.06
C LYS A 41 -12.09 5.47 15.80
N GLN A 42 -10.90 5.01 15.45
CA GLN A 42 -10.26 3.86 16.09
C GLN A 42 -9.93 4.14 17.56
N GLN A 43 -9.42 5.32 17.87
CA GLN A 43 -9.09 5.72 19.23
C GLN A 43 -10.33 5.81 20.11
N LYS A 44 -11.39 6.46 19.63
CA LYS A 44 -12.67 6.54 20.34
C LYS A 44 -13.27 5.17 20.64
N ALA A 45 -13.15 4.25 19.69
CA ALA A 45 -13.67 2.91 19.90
C ALA A 45 -12.84 2.11 20.90
N LYS A 46 -11.52 2.29 20.94
CA LYS A 46 -10.66 1.71 21.99
C LYS A 46 -11.05 2.20 23.38
N GLU A 47 -11.32 3.48 23.53
CA GLU A 47 -11.76 4.09 24.80
C GLU A 47 -13.12 3.53 25.25
N THR A 48 -14.05 3.35 24.33
CA THR A 48 -15.42 2.89 24.64
C THR A 48 -15.47 1.42 25.03
N ALA A 49 -14.62 0.58 24.48
CA ALA A 49 -14.69 -0.88 24.64
C ALA A 49 -13.68 -1.47 25.64
N GLY A 50 -12.96 -0.64 26.40
CA GLY A 50 -12.11 -1.09 27.49
C GLY A 50 -11.02 -2.10 27.12
N GLY A 51 -10.45 -1.99 25.94
CA GLY A 51 -9.37 -2.84 25.45
C GLY A 51 -9.79 -4.00 24.54
N ASN A 52 -11.07 -4.36 24.49
CA ASN A 52 -11.60 -5.37 23.57
C ASN A 52 -12.03 -4.81 22.20
N ALA A 53 -11.89 -3.51 22.02
CA ALA A 53 -12.26 -2.81 20.79
C ALA A 53 -11.50 -3.29 19.55
N LEU A 54 -10.31 -3.83 19.76
CA LEU A 54 -9.47 -4.31 18.68
C LEU A 54 -10.15 -5.40 17.85
N PHE A 55 -10.77 -6.34 18.52
CA PHE A 55 -11.50 -7.44 17.87
C PHE A 55 -12.83 -6.99 17.27
N ALA A 56 -13.57 -6.16 17.98
CA ALA A 56 -14.88 -5.71 17.53
C ALA A 56 -14.80 -4.90 16.22
N GLN A 57 -13.76 -4.10 16.04
CA GLN A 57 -13.60 -3.28 14.84
C GLN A 57 -13.08 -4.02 13.63
N THR A 58 -12.25 -5.03 13.85
CA THR A 58 -11.76 -5.87 12.75
C THR A 58 -12.91 -6.59 12.06
N TYR A 59 -13.92 -6.97 12.81
CA TYR A 59 -15.09 -7.68 12.28
C TYR A 59 -16.22 -6.78 11.77
N ASN A 60 -16.33 -5.57 12.28
CA ASN A 60 -17.39 -4.64 11.88
C ASN A 60 -17.02 -3.77 10.69
N ASN A 61 -15.83 -3.92 10.15
CA ASN A 61 -15.41 -3.15 9.00
C ASN A 61 -15.87 -3.85 7.73
N SER A 62 -16.98 -3.40 7.19
CA SER A 62 -17.59 -3.91 5.95
C SER A 62 -16.69 -3.74 4.71
N HIS A 63 -15.56 -3.05 4.84
CA HIS A 63 -14.67 -2.75 3.74
C HIS A 63 -13.32 -3.50 3.82
N GLY A 64 -13.24 -4.56 4.60
CA GLY A 64 -12.16 -5.53 4.53
C GLY A 64 -10.79 -5.08 5.06
N ILE A 65 -10.72 -4.11 5.99
CA ILE A 65 -9.49 -3.83 6.70
C ILE A 65 -9.33 -4.86 7.82
N ASN A 66 -8.34 -5.71 7.69
CA ASN A 66 -7.95 -6.65 8.73
C ASN A 66 -6.68 -6.18 9.44
N GLY A 67 -6.65 -6.28 10.75
CA GLY A 67 -5.49 -5.97 11.56
C GLY A 67 -5.58 -4.63 12.29
N THR A 68 -4.50 -4.25 12.93
CA THR A 68 -4.41 -3.11 13.83
C THR A 68 -3.64 -1.96 13.21
N ILE A 69 -3.79 -0.77 13.76
CA ILE A 69 -3.01 0.42 13.41
C ILE A 69 -1.75 0.56 14.31
N ASP A 70 -1.30 -0.52 14.92
CA ASP A 70 -0.17 -0.48 15.85
C ASP A 70 1.19 -0.47 15.13
N THR A 71 1.19 -0.74 13.84
CA THR A 71 2.37 -0.68 12.97
C THR A 71 2.21 0.35 11.87
N ASN A 72 3.33 0.79 11.30
CA ASN A 72 3.31 1.66 10.13
C ASN A 72 2.62 0.99 8.93
N LEU A 73 2.78 -0.32 8.76
CA LEU A 73 2.08 -1.06 7.72
C LEU A 73 0.57 -1.12 7.98
N GLY A 74 0.15 -1.27 9.23
CA GLY A 74 -1.26 -1.19 9.63
C GLY A 74 -1.88 0.16 9.31
N LEU A 75 -1.16 1.25 9.55
CA LEU A 75 -1.56 2.60 9.14
C LEU A 75 -1.66 2.74 7.62
N PHE A 76 -0.71 2.18 6.89
CA PHE A 76 -0.74 2.21 5.42
C PHE A 76 -1.90 1.40 4.83
N ARG A 77 -2.22 0.26 5.41
CA ARG A 77 -3.41 -0.52 5.03
C ARG A 77 -4.70 0.26 5.28
N ALA A 78 -4.81 0.88 6.44
CA ALA A 78 -5.95 1.73 6.79
C ALA A 78 -6.11 2.89 5.80
N TYR A 79 -5.01 3.55 5.49
CA TYR A 79 -4.99 4.63 4.50
C TYR A 79 -5.38 4.13 3.10
N THR A 80 -4.83 3.01 2.67
CA THR A 80 -5.17 2.40 1.38
C THR A 80 -6.68 2.15 1.25
N CYS A 81 -7.28 1.59 2.30
CA CYS A 81 -8.71 1.36 2.32
C CYS A 81 -9.51 2.67 2.27
N ALA A 82 -9.15 3.66 3.08
CA ALA A 82 -9.81 4.96 3.08
C ALA A 82 -9.69 5.69 1.73
N TYR A 83 -8.52 5.60 1.12
CA TYR A 83 -8.26 6.16 -0.21
C TYR A 83 -9.15 5.51 -1.29
N LEU A 84 -9.23 4.19 -1.30
CA LEU A 84 -10.04 3.46 -2.27
C LEU A 84 -11.54 3.72 -2.08
N ILE A 85 -12.02 3.78 -0.84
CA ILE A 85 -13.42 4.13 -0.55
C ILE A 85 -13.75 5.54 -1.04
N ALA A 86 -12.85 6.48 -0.87
CA ALA A 86 -13.03 7.87 -1.29
C ALA A 86 -12.80 8.09 -2.79
N HIS A 87 -12.21 7.13 -3.49
CA HIS A 87 -11.89 7.27 -4.90
C HIS A 87 -13.16 7.23 -5.75
N PRO A 88 -13.43 8.26 -6.59
CA PRO A 88 -14.70 8.37 -7.31
C PRO A 88 -14.92 7.28 -8.36
N GLN A 89 -13.84 6.65 -8.84
CA GLN A 89 -13.90 5.60 -9.87
C GLN A 89 -13.80 4.17 -9.30
N VAL A 90 -13.70 4.03 -7.99
CA VAL A 90 -13.77 2.72 -7.32
C VAL A 90 -15.19 2.41 -6.93
N ASN A 91 -15.67 1.25 -7.32
CA ASN A 91 -17.01 0.79 -7.00
C ASN A 91 -17.02 0.17 -5.60
N THR A 92 -17.66 0.87 -4.67
CA THR A 92 -17.82 0.42 -3.28
C THR A 92 -19.18 -0.22 -2.99
N SER A 93 -20.10 -0.19 -3.97
CA SER A 93 -21.48 -0.64 -3.78
C SER A 93 -21.68 -2.14 -3.99
N THR A 94 -20.77 -2.79 -4.70
CA THR A 94 -20.99 -4.16 -5.20
C THR A 94 -20.17 -5.21 -4.54
N GLN A 95 -19.49 -4.96 -3.44
CA GLN A 95 -18.76 -6.02 -2.77
C GLN A 95 -17.25 -5.88 -2.71
N ASP A 96 -16.72 -6.56 -1.78
CA ASP A 96 -15.46 -7.28 -1.71
C ASP A 96 -14.24 -6.46 -2.09
N MET A 97 -14.19 -5.21 -1.64
CA MET A 97 -12.91 -4.55 -1.54
C MET A 97 -12.15 -5.19 -0.39
N LEU A 98 -11.04 -5.82 -0.69
CA LEU A 98 -10.20 -6.51 0.27
C LEU A 98 -8.77 -5.99 0.21
N ILE A 99 -8.26 -5.56 1.35
CA ILE A 99 -6.84 -5.26 1.54
C ILE A 99 -6.28 -6.32 2.47
N SER A 100 -5.52 -7.24 1.93
CA SER A 100 -4.98 -8.38 2.67
C SER A 100 -3.47 -8.45 2.60
N MET A 101 -2.89 -9.23 3.50
CA MET A 101 -1.46 -9.50 3.53
C MET A 101 -1.20 -10.95 3.21
N ASP A 102 -0.34 -11.20 2.24
CA ASP A 102 0.15 -12.53 1.97
C ASP A 102 1.26 -12.93 2.96
N PRO A 103 1.53 -14.23 3.13
CA PRO A 103 2.64 -14.68 3.94
C PRO A 103 3.97 -14.08 3.49
N PRO A 104 4.89 -13.78 4.41
CA PRO A 104 6.20 -13.24 4.07
C PRO A 104 6.97 -14.15 3.12
N GLN A 105 7.61 -13.54 2.14
CA GLN A 105 8.49 -14.20 1.17
C GLN A 105 9.90 -13.62 1.25
N SER A 106 10.85 -14.20 0.53
CA SER A 106 12.23 -13.70 0.48
C SER A 106 12.34 -12.27 -0.06
N TYR A 107 11.39 -11.84 -0.86
CA TYR A 107 11.30 -10.50 -1.45
C TYR A 107 10.42 -9.52 -0.64
N GLY A 108 9.98 -9.91 0.55
CA GLY A 108 9.16 -9.06 1.42
C GLY A 108 7.76 -9.58 1.65
N VAL A 109 6.88 -8.70 2.09
CA VAL A 109 5.48 -8.96 2.37
C VAL A 109 4.63 -8.32 1.28
N ALA A 110 3.76 -9.12 0.65
CA ALA A 110 2.84 -8.59 -0.34
C ALA A 110 1.58 -8.03 0.33
N LEU A 111 1.31 -6.75 0.10
CA LEU A 111 0.02 -6.14 0.37
C LEU A 111 -0.85 -6.30 -0.88
N ASN A 112 -1.84 -7.16 -0.81
CA ASN A 112 -2.77 -7.38 -1.90
C ASN A 112 -3.92 -6.38 -1.84
N ILE A 113 -4.14 -5.70 -2.97
CA ILE A 113 -5.24 -4.78 -3.17
C ILE A 113 -6.21 -5.41 -4.16
N ASN A 114 -7.43 -5.62 -3.71
CA ASN A 114 -8.49 -6.16 -4.54
C ASN A 114 -9.69 -5.22 -4.46
N CYS A 115 -10.02 -4.59 -5.57
CA CYS A 115 -11.15 -3.68 -5.68
C CYS A 115 -11.71 -3.68 -7.11
N TYR A 116 -12.80 -2.95 -7.32
CA TYR A 116 -13.47 -2.89 -8.61
C TYR A 116 -13.51 -1.47 -9.15
N SER A 117 -13.14 -1.32 -10.43
CA SER A 117 -13.31 -0.08 -11.17
C SER A 117 -14.75 0.08 -11.65
N LYS A 118 -15.30 1.29 -11.58
CA LYS A 118 -16.57 1.63 -12.22
C LYS A 118 -16.48 1.63 -13.74
N GLN A 119 -15.29 1.84 -14.27
CA GLN A 119 -15.04 1.89 -15.72
C GLN A 119 -14.64 0.51 -16.22
N THR A 120 -15.23 0.10 -17.31
CA THR A 120 -15.03 -1.22 -17.92
C THR A 120 -14.23 -1.16 -19.22
N SER A 121 -14.13 0.02 -19.86
CA SER A 121 -13.27 0.17 -21.03
C SER A 121 -11.81 -0.02 -20.65
N TRP A 122 -11.05 -0.67 -21.53
CA TRP A 122 -9.65 -1.02 -21.27
C TRP A 122 -8.81 0.20 -20.89
N ALA A 123 -8.86 1.26 -21.70
CA ALA A 123 -8.04 2.44 -21.47
C ALA A 123 -8.37 3.15 -20.15
N GLN A 124 -9.65 3.29 -19.81
CA GLN A 124 -10.08 3.91 -18.57
C GLN A 124 -9.74 3.06 -17.36
N TYR A 125 -9.93 1.76 -17.44
CA TYR A 125 -9.55 0.81 -16.41
C TYR A 125 -8.04 0.86 -16.12
N GLU A 126 -7.20 0.81 -17.14
CA GLU A 126 -5.74 0.90 -16.98
C GLU A 126 -5.30 2.25 -16.39
N ALA A 127 -5.94 3.34 -16.78
CA ALA A 127 -5.66 4.67 -16.22
C ALA A 127 -6.00 4.74 -14.73
N ILE A 128 -7.14 4.20 -14.31
CA ILE A 128 -7.56 4.16 -12.90
C ILE A 128 -6.62 3.28 -12.09
N LYS A 129 -6.29 2.11 -12.58
CA LYS A 129 -5.33 1.21 -11.93
C LYS A 129 -3.97 1.86 -11.76
N ALA A 130 -3.43 2.50 -12.79
CA ALA A 130 -2.16 3.20 -12.73
C ALA A 130 -2.18 4.33 -11.71
N GLU A 131 -3.22 5.16 -11.70
CA GLU A 131 -3.38 6.26 -10.73
C GLU A 131 -3.35 5.75 -9.28
N ILE A 132 -4.12 4.70 -8.99
CA ILE A 132 -4.17 4.11 -7.65
C ILE A 132 -2.80 3.58 -7.24
N LEU A 133 -2.14 2.81 -8.10
CA LEU A 133 -0.85 2.20 -7.78
C LEU A 133 0.26 3.23 -7.64
N GLU A 134 0.32 4.21 -8.51
CA GLU A 134 1.29 5.31 -8.43
C GLU A 134 1.11 6.11 -7.15
N HIS A 135 -0.13 6.42 -6.78
CA HIS A 135 -0.43 7.14 -5.54
C HIS A 135 0.04 6.37 -4.31
N LEU A 136 -0.30 5.09 -4.23
CA LEU A 136 0.05 4.25 -3.07
C LEU A 136 1.56 4.00 -2.98
N HIS A 137 2.24 3.80 -4.10
CA HIS A 137 3.71 3.69 -4.10
C HIS A 137 4.38 5.00 -3.65
N ALA A 138 3.86 6.14 -4.07
CA ALA A 138 4.36 7.44 -3.64
C ALA A 138 4.08 7.75 -2.16
N ALA A 139 2.98 7.25 -1.62
CA ALA A 139 2.60 7.42 -0.22
C ALA A 139 3.40 6.53 0.73
N ALA A 140 3.77 5.32 0.33
CA ALA A 140 4.42 4.34 1.20
C ALA A 140 5.65 4.88 1.96
N PRO A 141 6.58 5.65 1.36
CA PRO A 141 7.71 6.22 2.10
C PRO A 141 7.31 7.16 3.25
N ASP A 142 6.21 7.86 3.15
CA ASP A 142 5.71 8.74 4.23
C ASP A 142 5.32 7.94 5.47
N PHE A 143 4.99 6.66 5.31
CA PHE A 143 4.72 5.70 6.38
C PHE A 143 6.00 5.02 6.90
N GLY A 144 7.16 5.39 6.38
CA GLY A 144 8.43 4.73 6.71
C GLY A 144 8.58 3.34 6.07
N LEU A 145 7.78 3.03 5.06
CA LEU A 145 7.80 1.76 4.36
C LEU A 145 8.68 1.83 3.11
N THR A 146 9.46 0.77 2.89
CA THR A 146 10.24 0.58 1.67
C THR A 146 9.51 -0.41 0.78
N VAL A 147 9.22 0.02 -0.44
CA VAL A 147 8.67 -0.88 -1.47
C VAL A 147 9.82 -1.71 -2.03
N TYR A 148 9.66 -3.02 -2.00
CA TYR A 148 10.66 -3.95 -2.47
C TYR A 148 10.53 -4.16 -3.98
N ASN A 149 11.64 -3.96 -4.69
CA ASN A 149 11.77 -4.32 -6.10
C ASN A 149 12.53 -5.62 -6.21
N ASN A 150 11.89 -6.64 -6.77
CA ASN A 150 12.55 -7.92 -6.99
C ASN A 150 13.66 -7.77 -8.04
N PRO A 151 14.94 -8.00 -7.70
CA PRO A 151 16.05 -7.87 -8.64
C PRO A 151 16.04 -8.91 -9.76
N ASP A 152 15.26 -9.99 -9.64
CA ASP A 152 15.18 -11.05 -10.63
C ASP A 152 14.36 -10.68 -11.88
N ARG A 153 13.68 -9.57 -11.87
CA ARG A 153 13.13 -8.98 -13.09
C ARG A 153 14.08 -7.89 -13.56
N ASN A 154 14.75 -8.10 -14.66
CA ASN A 154 15.69 -7.20 -15.34
C ASN A 154 15.12 -5.80 -15.64
N THR A 155 14.60 -5.14 -14.65
CA THR A 155 14.20 -3.75 -14.70
C THR A 155 15.16 -2.96 -13.84
N PHE A 156 16.18 -2.40 -14.49
CA PHE A 156 17.03 -1.40 -13.87
C PHE A 156 16.18 -0.15 -13.59
N THR A 157 15.79 0.03 -12.34
CA THR A 157 15.32 1.33 -11.91
C THR A 157 16.54 2.13 -11.51
N ILE A 158 16.92 3.09 -12.32
CA ILE A 158 17.95 4.07 -11.94
C ILE A 158 17.31 4.97 -10.89
N GLY A 159 17.57 4.65 -9.63
CA GLY A 159 17.26 5.56 -8.53
C GLY A 159 18.22 6.74 -8.60
N THR A 160 17.79 7.85 -9.15
CA THR A 160 18.54 9.10 -9.01
C THR A 160 18.29 9.67 -7.63
N THR A 161 19.22 9.39 -6.72
CA THR A 161 19.39 10.21 -5.53
C THR A 161 20.07 11.50 -5.97
N PRO A 162 19.56 12.69 -5.64
CA PRO A 162 20.25 13.92 -5.99
C PRO A 162 21.62 13.96 -5.29
N GLY A 163 22.69 13.78 -6.05
CA GLY A 163 24.04 13.98 -5.57
C GLY A 163 25.07 12.87 -5.76
N GLN A 164 24.74 11.71 -6.32
CA GLN A 164 25.77 10.70 -6.64
C GLN A 164 25.61 10.18 -8.07
N GLN A 165 26.51 10.62 -8.92
CA GLN A 165 26.76 9.98 -10.22
C GLN A 165 27.56 8.69 -9.96
N SER A 166 26.92 7.55 -10.06
CA SER A 166 27.62 6.27 -10.16
C SER A 166 27.90 5.98 -11.64
N VAL A 167 29.14 6.03 -12.00
CA VAL A 167 29.64 5.56 -13.29
C VAL A 167 29.63 4.02 -13.24
N GLN A 168 28.74 3.39 -13.97
CA GLN A 168 28.83 1.95 -14.19
C GLN A 168 29.76 1.65 -15.35
N ALA A 169 30.85 0.95 -15.02
CA ALA A 169 31.72 0.34 -16.02
C ALA A 169 31.02 -0.91 -16.58
N THR A 170 30.73 -0.90 -17.86
CA THR A 170 30.33 -2.08 -18.64
C THR A 170 31.58 -2.97 -18.81
N VAL A 171 31.59 -4.11 -18.18
CA VAL A 171 32.57 -5.16 -18.46
C VAL A 171 32.07 -5.98 -19.63
N ASN A 172 32.60 -5.73 -20.80
CA ASN A 172 32.40 -6.62 -21.95
C ASN A 172 33.19 -7.91 -21.74
N PRO A 173 32.61 -9.08 -21.92
CA PRO A 173 33.38 -10.32 -21.92
C PRO A 173 34.29 -10.36 -23.14
N ILE A 174 35.57 -10.52 -22.90
CA ILE A 174 36.60 -10.70 -23.92
C ILE A 174 36.35 -12.04 -24.59
N HIS A 175 36.08 -11.97 -25.90
CA HIS A 175 36.05 -13.13 -26.75
C HIS A 175 37.49 -13.53 -27.08
N THR A 176 37.93 -14.69 -26.60
CA THR A 176 39.20 -15.29 -27.01
C THR A 176 38.98 -16.07 -28.28
N PRO A 177 39.71 -15.76 -29.38
CA PRO A 177 39.74 -16.65 -30.53
C PRO A 177 40.74 -17.80 -30.34
N SER A 178 40.32 -18.95 -30.76
CA SER A 178 41.15 -20.18 -30.86
C SER A 178 42.13 -20.06 -32.02
#